data_849fe3382945eb154f5b09443a99bae2
#
_entry.id   849fe3382945eb154f5b09443a99bae2
#
_cell.length_a   1.000
_cell.length_b   1.000
_cell.length_c   1.000
_cell.angle_alpha   90.00
_cell.angle_beta   90.00
_cell.angle_gamma   90.00
#
_symmetry.space_group_name_H-M   'P 1'
#
loop_
_entity.id
_entity.type
_entity.pdbx_description
1 polymer ?
#
loop_
_entity_poly.entity_id
_entity_poly.type
_entity_poly.pdbx_seq_one_letter_code
_entity_poly.pdbx_strand_id
1 'polypeptide(L)'
;MQTYAVYWNDPEGERCAGRVSLGPSFAELNGGTSQGQLRSLRLGFEEIASVRYQHGRLHLWRRNAAPLRLGSADRPGALRELAERLKSQLAAAVA
;
A
#
# COMPACT_ATOMS: atom_id res chain seq x y z
N MET A 1 2.68 -1.66 -15.84
CA MET A 1 2.33 -1.79 -14.42
C MET A 1 2.17 -0.41 -13.81
N GLN A 2 1.13 -0.22 -13.04
CA GLN A 2 0.86 1.08 -12.44
C GLN A 2 1.56 1.20 -11.09
N THR A 3 2.20 2.34 -10.85
CA THR A 3 2.90 2.60 -9.60
C THR A 3 2.46 3.94 -9.02
N TYR A 4 2.54 4.05 -7.70
CA TYR A 4 2.17 5.27 -6.99
C TYR A 4 3.27 5.60 -5.98
N ALA A 5 3.65 6.85 -5.90
CA ALA A 5 4.63 7.31 -4.91
C ALA A 5 3.92 7.42 -3.56
N VAL A 6 4.42 6.71 -2.57
CA VAL A 6 3.79 6.63 -1.25
C VAL A 6 4.84 6.66 -0.15
N TYR A 7 4.38 6.89 1.07
CA TYR A 7 5.20 6.69 2.26
C TYR A 7 4.38 5.89 3.29
N TRP A 8 5.10 5.16 4.13
CA TRP A 8 4.48 4.30 5.14
C TRP A 8 5.44 4.12 6.30
N ASN A 9 4.95 3.53 7.39
CA ASN A 9 5.82 3.14 8.50
C ASN A 9 6.03 1.63 8.44
N ASP A 10 7.28 1.18 8.59
CA ASP A 10 7.57 -0.24 8.61
C ASP A 10 7.17 -0.84 9.98
N PRO A 11 7.26 -2.17 10.16
CA PRO A 11 6.90 -2.80 11.43
C PRO A 11 7.69 -2.30 12.64
N GLU A 12 8.88 -1.74 12.41
CA GLU A 12 9.71 -1.20 13.47
C GLU A 12 9.41 0.27 13.76
N GLY A 13 8.46 0.86 13.05
CA GLY A 13 8.06 2.23 13.24
C GLY A 13 8.85 3.25 12.44
N GLU A 14 9.79 2.82 11.61
CA GLU A 14 10.56 3.72 10.77
C GLU A 14 9.75 4.19 9.58
N ARG A 15 9.88 5.46 9.24
CA ARG A 15 9.20 6.01 8.08
C ARG A 15 9.94 5.61 6.81
N CYS A 16 9.19 5.08 5.86
CA CYS A 16 9.70 4.68 4.56
C CYS A 16 9.01 5.48 3.47
N ALA A 17 9.72 5.72 2.40
CA ALA A 17 9.17 6.39 1.21
C ALA A 17 9.62 5.64 -0.02
N GLY A 18 8.71 5.50 -0.99
CA GLY A 18 9.02 4.79 -2.21
C GLY A 18 7.79 4.68 -3.08
N ARG A 19 7.57 3.49 -3.63
CA ARG A 19 6.48 3.25 -4.56
C ARG A 19 5.72 1.98 -4.21
N VAL A 20 4.42 1.99 -4.49
CA VAL A 20 3.62 0.78 -4.47
C VAL A 20 3.29 0.41 -5.91
N SER A 21 3.46 -0.86 -6.24
CA SER A 21 3.14 -1.43 -7.55
C SER A 21 2.05 -2.47 -7.38
N LEU A 22 1.08 -2.49 -8.31
CA LEU A 22 0.00 -3.48 -8.28
C LEU A 22 0.28 -4.55 -9.31
N GLY A 23 0.45 -5.77 -8.84
CA GLY A 23 0.55 -6.95 -9.69
C GLY A 23 -0.78 -7.64 -9.85
N PRO A 24 -0.80 -8.80 -10.52
CA PRO A 24 -2.05 -9.55 -10.74
C PRO A 24 -2.61 -10.21 -9.49
N SER A 25 -1.77 -10.49 -8.49
CA SER A 25 -2.21 -11.17 -7.28
C SER A 25 -1.60 -10.59 -6.01
N PHE A 26 -0.87 -9.48 -6.13
CA PHE A 26 -0.22 -8.88 -4.97
C PHE A 26 0.04 -7.40 -5.21
N ALA A 27 0.24 -6.68 -4.11
CA ALA A 27 0.76 -5.32 -4.13
C ALA A 27 2.16 -5.35 -3.53
N GLU A 28 3.07 -4.55 -4.06
CA GLU A 28 4.44 -4.53 -3.58
C GLU A 28 4.88 -3.10 -3.29
N LEU A 29 5.41 -2.91 -2.08
CA LEU A 29 5.97 -1.64 -1.66
C LEU A 29 7.49 -1.74 -1.69
N ASN A 30 8.13 -0.83 -2.39
CA ASN A 30 9.58 -0.76 -2.47
C ASN A 30 10.03 0.66 -2.21
N GLY A 31 10.97 0.82 -1.30
CA GLY A 31 11.47 2.14 -0.97
C GLY A 31 12.61 2.07 0.02
N GLY A 32 12.74 3.11 0.82
CA GLY A 32 13.83 3.16 1.79
C GLY A 32 13.51 4.09 2.94
N THR A 33 14.29 3.94 4.01
CA THR A 33 14.21 4.80 5.19
C THR A 33 14.96 6.10 4.92
N SER A 34 14.81 7.06 5.85
CA SER A 34 15.54 8.33 5.77
C SER A 34 17.06 8.14 5.83
N GLN A 35 17.51 7.00 6.32
CA GLN A 35 18.93 6.67 6.40
C GLN A 35 19.43 5.88 5.20
N GLY A 36 18.59 5.70 4.19
CA GLY A 36 18.98 5.03 2.96
C GLY A 36 18.89 3.51 2.99
N GLN A 37 18.32 2.93 4.04
CA GLN A 37 18.14 1.49 4.11
C GLN A 37 16.96 1.07 3.24
N LEU A 38 17.19 0.07 2.40
CA LEU A 38 16.14 -0.42 1.52
C LEU A 38 15.09 -1.20 2.31
N ARG A 39 13.82 -1.01 1.91
CA ARG A 39 12.69 -1.72 2.51
C ARG A 39 11.76 -2.20 1.41
N SER A 40 11.30 -3.42 1.55
CA SER A 40 10.40 -4.03 0.59
C SER A 40 9.33 -4.82 1.33
N LEU A 41 8.09 -4.72 0.87
CA LEU A 41 6.99 -5.43 1.48
C LEU A 41 6.04 -5.89 0.37
N ARG A 42 5.79 -7.18 0.30
CA ARG A 42 4.83 -7.76 -0.65
C ARG A 42 3.59 -8.19 0.09
N LEU A 43 2.44 -7.76 -0.41
CA LEU A 43 1.14 -8.07 0.17
C LEU A 43 0.33 -8.86 -0.85
N GLY A 44 0.17 -10.16 -0.61
CA GLY A 44 -0.73 -10.96 -1.42
C GLY A 44 -2.16 -10.46 -1.21
N PHE A 45 -2.97 -10.49 -2.27
CA PHE A 45 -4.35 -10.00 -2.15
C PHE A 45 -5.16 -10.81 -1.14
N GLU A 46 -4.84 -12.09 -0.96
CA GLU A 46 -5.48 -12.93 0.05
C GLU A 46 -5.16 -12.52 1.48
N GLU A 47 -4.09 -11.76 1.68
CA GLU A 47 -3.70 -11.26 3.00
C GLU A 47 -4.39 -9.95 3.37
N ILE A 48 -5.03 -9.29 2.41
CA ILE A 48 -5.68 -8.00 2.63
C ILE A 48 -7.14 -8.23 2.95
N ALA A 49 -7.55 -7.84 4.16
CA ALA A 49 -8.92 -8.00 4.60
C ALA A 49 -9.82 -6.90 4.06
N SER A 50 -9.32 -5.67 4.07
CA SER A 50 -10.09 -4.53 3.55
C SER A 50 -9.19 -3.34 3.25
N VAL A 51 -9.72 -2.43 2.42
CA VAL A 51 -9.03 -1.22 2.00
C VAL A 51 -10.00 -0.05 2.20
N ARG A 52 -9.51 1.03 2.79
CA ARG A 52 -10.33 2.23 2.99
C ARG A 52 -9.50 3.49 2.80
N TYR A 53 -10.02 4.43 2.03
CA TYR A 53 -9.44 5.76 1.91
C TYR A 53 -10.18 6.68 2.88
N GLN A 54 -9.47 7.25 3.85
CA GLN A 54 -10.08 8.05 4.89
C GLN A 54 -9.09 9.09 5.40
N HIS A 55 -9.54 10.35 5.52
CA HIS A 55 -8.73 11.44 6.06
C HIS A 55 -7.37 11.59 5.36
N GLY A 56 -7.35 11.47 4.04
CA GLY A 56 -6.13 11.63 3.27
C GLY A 56 -5.14 10.49 3.37
N ARG A 57 -5.55 9.38 3.97
CA ARG A 57 -4.71 8.19 4.11
C ARG A 57 -5.40 6.97 3.54
N LEU A 58 -4.60 6.05 3.04
CA LEU A 58 -5.09 4.75 2.61
C LEU A 58 -4.81 3.75 3.72
N HIS A 59 -5.87 3.10 4.22
CA HIS A 59 -5.78 2.12 5.28
C HIS A 59 -5.94 0.73 4.69
N LEU A 60 -4.96 -0.14 4.95
CA LEU A 60 -4.98 -1.53 4.54
C LEU A 60 -5.08 -2.39 5.78
N TRP A 61 -6.21 -3.10 5.95
CA TRP A 61 -6.35 -4.07 7.03
C TRP A 61 -5.89 -5.42 6.53
N ARG A 62 -4.97 -6.02 7.28
CA ARG A 62 -4.40 -7.32 6.92
C ARG A 62 -4.93 -8.39 7.86
N ARG A 63 -5.06 -9.62 7.34
CA ARG A 63 -5.66 -10.71 8.11
C ARG A 63 -4.81 -11.16 9.28
N ASN A 64 -3.49 -11.23 9.10
CA ASN A 64 -2.58 -11.77 10.10
C ASN A 64 -1.44 -10.83 10.47
N ALA A 65 -1.65 -9.54 10.32
CA ALA A 65 -0.62 -8.56 10.62
C ALA A 65 -1.26 -7.22 10.96
N ALA A 66 -0.46 -6.31 11.51
CA ALA A 66 -0.94 -4.98 11.88
C ALA A 66 -1.41 -4.22 10.64
N PRO A 67 -2.39 -3.33 10.79
CA PRO A 67 -2.84 -2.49 9.67
C PRO A 67 -1.72 -1.64 9.13
N LEU A 68 -1.77 -1.38 7.83
CA LEU A 68 -0.80 -0.55 7.15
C LEU A 68 -1.46 0.73 6.69
N ARG A 69 -0.83 1.87 6.92
CA ARG A 69 -1.30 3.16 6.44
C ARG A 69 -0.36 3.73 5.41
N LEU A 70 -0.91 4.17 4.29
CA LEU A 70 -0.12 4.78 3.22
C LEU A 70 -0.49 6.26 3.10
N GLY A 71 0.52 7.11 2.97
CA GLY A 71 0.34 8.50 2.60
C GLY A 71 0.84 8.70 1.18
N SER A 72 0.40 9.78 0.52
CA SER A 72 0.83 10.08 -0.82
C SER A 72 1.93 11.14 -0.81
N ALA A 73 2.96 10.89 -1.62
CA ALA A 73 3.98 11.89 -1.92
C ALA A 73 3.63 12.65 -3.20
N ASP A 74 2.57 12.24 -3.86
CA ASP A 74 2.07 12.87 -5.09
C ASP A 74 0.86 13.75 -4.81
N ARG A 75 -0.05 13.86 -5.78
CA ARG A 75 -1.26 14.66 -5.66
C ARG A 75 -2.30 13.95 -4.76
N PRO A 76 -3.21 14.71 -4.16
CA PRO A 76 -4.20 14.14 -3.23
C PRO A 76 -5.08 13.04 -3.84
N GLY A 77 -5.40 13.13 -5.13
CA GLY A 77 -6.24 12.13 -5.78
C GLY A 77 -5.57 10.79 -6.02
N ALA A 78 -4.24 10.72 -5.89
CA ALA A 78 -3.50 9.49 -6.18
C ALA A 78 -3.86 8.36 -5.23
N LEU A 79 -4.01 8.64 -3.93
CA LEU A 79 -4.37 7.61 -2.96
C LEU A 79 -5.80 7.10 -3.17
N ARG A 80 -6.71 7.99 -3.57
CA ARG A 80 -8.08 7.57 -3.85
C ARG A 80 -8.10 6.64 -5.06
N GLU A 81 -7.36 6.99 -6.10
CA GLU A 81 -7.24 6.14 -7.28
C GLU A 81 -6.66 4.77 -6.92
N LEU A 82 -5.60 4.77 -6.11
CA LEU A 82 -4.98 3.54 -5.65
C LEU A 82 -5.98 2.69 -4.85
N ALA A 83 -6.76 3.31 -3.97
CA ALA A 83 -7.78 2.61 -3.19
C ALA A 83 -8.81 1.95 -4.10
N GLU A 84 -9.27 2.67 -5.12
CA GLU A 84 -10.26 2.13 -6.06
C GLU A 84 -9.70 0.96 -6.84
N ARG A 85 -8.45 1.05 -7.30
CA ARG A 85 -7.80 -0.03 -8.02
C ARG A 85 -7.61 -1.26 -7.14
N LEU A 86 -7.19 -1.06 -5.89
CA LEU A 86 -7.03 -2.16 -4.95
C LEU A 86 -8.35 -2.86 -4.68
N LYS A 87 -9.41 -2.10 -4.43
CA LYS A 87 -10.73 -2.68 -4.20
C LYS A 87 -11.20 -3.49 -5.39
N SER A 88 -10.96 -2.99 -6.60
CA SER A 88 -11.32 -3.69 -7.82
C SER A 88 -10.54 -5.01 -7.96
N GLN A 89 -9.23 -4.96 -7.70
CA GLN A 89 -8.38 -6.14 -7.77
C GLN A 89 -8.77 -7.19 -6.71
N LEU A 90 -9.07 -6.74 -5.50
CA LEU A 90 -9.50 -7.65 -4.43
C LEU A 90 -10.82 -8.33 -4.78
N ALA A 91 -11.75 -7.60 -5.35
CA ALA A 91 -13.04 -8.16 -5.78
C ALA A 91 -12.84 -9.20 -6.87
N ALA A 92 -11.95 -8.94 -7.82
CA ALA A 92 -11.64 -9.88 -8.90
C ALA A 92 -10.95 -11.14 -8.35
N ALA A 93 -10.11 -11.00 -7.33
CA ALA A 93 -9.38 -12.13 -6.76
C ALA A 93 -10.30 -13.08 -5.99
N VAL A 94 -11.41 -12.56 -5.47
CA VAL A 94 -12.37 -13.35 -4.67
C VAL A 94 -13.41 -14.03 -5.56
N ALA A 95 -13.63 -13.52 -6.74
CA ALA A 95 -14.66 -14.00 -7.66
C ALA A 95 -14.39 -15.41 -8.21
#